data_ddee7ed4d9d68aee90b6075b99dee3f1
#
_entry.id   ddee7ed4d9d68aee90b6075b99dee3f1
#
_cell.length_a   1.000
_cell.length_b   1.000
_cell.length_c   1.000
_cell.angle_alpha   90.00
_cell.angle_beta   90.00
_cell.angle_gamma   90.00
#
_symmetry.space_group_name_H-M   'P 1'
#
loop_
_entity.id
_entity.type
_entity.pdbx_description
1 polymer ?
#
loop_
_entity_poly.entity_id
_entity_poly.type
_entity_poly.pdbx_seq_one_letter_code
_entity_poly.pdbx_strand_id
1 'polypeptide(L)'
;TREALSECEITPKATEEEQRNKENAELLGAFISSKKVEGCSDKTIHYYKSSIEKLIVAVKKNVCDITTNDIRCYLAEQQEQRGLSKVTTDNLRRIYSSFFSWLEDEDYITKSPVRRIHKVRTDALVKEVLTDENIEVLRDSCQELRDVAMIDLLLSTGMRVGELVKINREDIDFQERQCVV
;
A
#
# COMPACT_ATOMS: atom_id res chain seq x y z
N THR A 1 4.37 -45.43 -42.26
CA THR A 1 3.25 -44.63 -41.70
C THR A 1 3.16 -44.71 -40.17
N ARG A 2 4.23 -45.15 -39.46
CA ARG A 2 4.29 -45.19 -37.98
C ARG A 2 5.29 -44.23 -37.39
N GLU A 3 6.07 -43.54 -38.21
CA GLU A 3 7.14 -42.61 -37.75
C GLU A 3 6.73 -41.14 -37.71
N ALA A 4 5.55 -40.75 -38.17
CA ALA A 4 5.10 -39.36 -38.22
C ALA A 4 4.33 -38.88 -36.98
N LEU A 5 4.20 -39.68 -35.93
CA LEU A 5 3.43 -39.33 -34.70
C LEU A 5 4.29 -39.16 -33.44
N SER A 6 5.63 -39.19 -33.56
CA SER A 6 6.52 -39.12 -32.39
C SER A 6 7.05 -37.71 -32.06
N GLU A 7 6.70 -36.67 -32.81
CA GLU A 7 7.18 -35.31 -32.61
C GLU A 7 6.10 -34.26 -32.27
N CYS A 8 4.88 -34.68 -31.96
CA CYS A 8 3.92 -33.75 -31.35
C CYS A 8 4.06 -33.83 -29.84
N GLU A 9 4.89 -32.98 -29.26
CA GLU A 9 4.78 -32.64 -27.85
C GLU A 9 3.41 -31.99 -27.61
N ILE A 10 2.47 -32.80 -27.07
CA ILE A 10 1.19 -32.29 -26.56
C ILE A 10 1.50 -31.54 -25.28
N THR A 11 1.88 -30.27 -25.39
CA THR A 11 1.85 -29.36 -24.27
C THR A 11 0.41 -29.26 -23.80
N PRO A 12 0.10 -29.61 -22.55
CA PRO A 12 -1.27 -29.46 -22.03
C PRO A 12 -1.70 -28.02 -22.20
N LYS A 13 -2.83 -27.80 -22.90
CA LYS A 13 -3.40 -26.46 -23.04
C LYS A 13 -3.68 -25.92 -21.64
N ALA A 14 -3.03 -24.81 -21.26
CA ALA A 14 -3.24 -24.18 -19.96
C ALA A 14 -4.74 -24.04 -19.72
N THR A 15 -5.19 -24.33 -18.49
CA THR A 15 -6.59 -24.16 -18.13
C THR A 15 -6.95 -22.68 -18.25
N GLU A 16 -8.22 -22.35 -18.52
CA GLU A 16 -8.69 -20.95 -18.60
C GLU A 16 -8.32 -20.15 -17.34
N GLU A 17 -8.26 -20.82 -16.20
CA GLU A 17 -7.84 -20.22 -14.95
C GLU A 17 -6.33 -19.89 -14.92
N GLU A 18 -5.50 -20.78 -15.40
CA GLU A 18 -4.04 -20.56 -15.48
C GLU A 18 -3.73 -19.42 -16.45
N GLN A 19 -4.40 -19.39 -17.59
CA GLN A 19 -4.23 -18.32 -18.58
C GLN A 19 -4.65 -16.96 -18.00
N ARG A 20 -5.81 -16.88 -17.36
CA ARG A 20 -6.29 -15.68 -16.67
C ARG A 20 -5.31 -15.20 -15.58
N ASN A 21 -4.81 -16.14 -14.76
CA ASN A 21 -3.87 -15.79 -13.68
C ASN A 21 -2.55 -15.26 -14.24
N LYS A 22 -2.09 -15.81 -15.37
CA LYS A 22 -0.90 -15.34 -16.07
C LYS A 22 -1.09 -13.92 -16.60
N GLU A 23 -2.19 -13.64 -17.30
CA GLU A 23 -2.53 -12.32 -17.83
C GLU A 23 -2.64 -11.27 -16.71
N ASN A 24 -3.32 -11.61 -15.61
CA ASN A 24 -3.44 -10.74 -14.45
C ASN A 24 -2.06 -10.44 -13.81
N ALA A 25 -1.18 -11.44 -13.73
CA ALA A 25 0.16 -11.28 -13.19
C ALA A 25 1.04 -10.39 -14.10
N GLU A 26 0.92 -10.52 -15.41
CA GLU A 26 1.62 -9.69 -16.39
C GLU A 26 1.21 -8.22 -16.26
N LEU A 27 -0.10 -7.92 -16.21
CA LEU A 27 -0.63 -6.57 -16.04
C LEU A 27 -0.21 -5.95 -14.70
N LEU A 28 -0.28 -6.73 -13.62
CA LEU A 28 0.20 -6.27 -12.32
C LEU A 28 1.70 -5.98 -12.34
N GLY A 29 2.50 -6.85 -12.99
CA GLY A 29 3.94 -6.65 -13.16
C GLY A 29 4.27 -5.37 -13.91
N ALA A 30 3.55 -5.07 -15.00
CA ALA A 30 3.71 -3.86 -15.79
C ALA A 30 3.37 -2.60 -14.96
N PHE A 31 2.24 -2.62 -14.24
CA PHE A 31 1.87 -1.54 -13.31
C PHE A 31 2.95 -1.28 -12.25
N ILE A 32 3.45 -2.34 -11.61
CA ILE A 32 4.50 -2.22 -10.60
C ILE A 32 5.79 -1.63 -11.18
N SER A 33 6.14 -2.01 -12.41
CA SER A 33 7.29 -1.45 -13.12
C SER A 33 7.11 0.04 -13.41
N SER A 34 5.92 0.46 -13.85
CA SER A 34 5.58 1.88 -14.03
C SER A 34 5.73 2.66 -12.72
N LYS A 35 5.21 2.14 -11.61
CA LYS A 35 5.33 2.80 -10.29
C LYS A 35 6.76 2.89 -9.77
N LYS A 36 7.62 1.95 -10.11
CA LYS A 36 9.07 2.04 -9.82
C LYS A 36 9.72 3.17 -10.60
N VAL A 37 9.42 3.30 -11.89
CA VAL A 37 9.93 4.41 -12.73
C VAL A 37 9.45 5.76 -12.22
N GLU A 38 8.22 5.84 -11.69
CA GLU A 38 7.68 7.05 -11.03
C GLU A 38 8.37 7.38 -9.68
N GLY A 39 9.31 6.55 -9.20
CA GLY A 39 10.07 6.79 -7.97
C GLY A 39 9.35 6.38 -6.68
N CYS A 40 8.35 5.52 -6.75
CA CYS A 40 7.68 5.00 -5.56
C CYS A 40 8.64 4.17 -4.69
N SER A 41 8.56 4.34 -3.35
CA SER A 41 9.37 3.57 -2.42
C SER A 41 9.02 2.07 -2.45
N ASP A 42 9.99 1.20 -2.08
CA ASP A 42 9.78 -0.25 -2.04
C ASP A 42 8.61 -0.65 -1.11
N LYS A 43 8.41 0.06 0.00
CA LYS A 43 7.25 -0.13 0.89
C LYS A 43 5.94 0.13 0.18
N THR A 44 5.86 1.21 -0.60
CA THR A 44 4.68 1.57 -1.39
C THR A 44 4.41 0.54 -2.48
N ILE A 45 5.46 0.12 -3.19
CA ILE A 45 5.40 -0.92 -4.22
C ILE A 45 4.86 -2.23 -3.63
N HIS A 46 5.44 -2.67 -2.51
CA HIS A 46 4.97 -3.89 -1.83
C HIS A 46 3.50 -3.80 -1.40
N TYR A 47 3.09 -2.64 -0.88
CA TYR A 47 1.71 -2.41 -0.46
C TYR A 47 0.73 -2.42 -1.65
N TYR A 48 1.08 -1.79 -2.78
CA TYR A 48 0.32 -1.86 -4.01
C TYR A 48 0.17 -3.31 -4.48
N LYS A 49 1.29 -4.01 -4.65
CA LYS A 49 1.32 -5.39 -5.13
C LYS A 49 0.42 -6.28 -4.27
N SER A 50 0.67 -6.33 -2.96
CA SER A 50 -0.07 -7.22 -2.05
C SER A 50 -1.57 -6.90 -1.98
N SER A 51 -1.95 -5.61 -2.10
CA SER A 51 -3.36 -5.22 -2.06
C SER A 51 -4.10 -5.60 -3.34
N ILE A 52 -3.48 -5.42 -4.50
CA ILE A 52 -4.08 -5.76 -5.80
C ILE A 52 -4.15 -7.28 -5.97
N GLU A 53 -3.11 -8.04 -5.58
CA GLU A 53 -3.13 -9.51 -5.59
C GLU A 53 -4.31 -10.07 -4.78
N LYS A 54 -4.56 -9.52 -3.58
CA LYS A 54 -5.70 -9.92 -2.74
C LYS A 54 -7.05 -9.67 -3.43
N LEU A 55 -7.21 -8.56 -4.13
CA LEU A 55 -8.41 -8.27 -4.90
C LEU A 55 -8.58 -9.28 -6.04
N ILE A 56 -7.54 -9.54 -6.83
CA ILE A 56 -7.56 -10.46 -7.97
C ILE A 56 -7.95 -11.89 -7.51
N VAL A 57 -7.33 -12.36 -6.43
CA VAL A 57 -7.61 -13.68 -5.85
C VAL A 57 -9.05 -13.79 -5.33
N ALA A 58 -9.58 -12.72 -4.74
CA ALA A 58 -10.94 -12.72 -4.21
C ALA A 58 -12.00 -12.66 -5.31
N VAL A 59 -11.81 -11.83 -6.32
CA VAL A 59 -12.80 -11.62 -7.39
C VAL A 59 -12.77 -12.74 -8.43
N LYS A 60 -11.63 -13.42 -8.63
CA LYS A 60 -11.45 -14.55 -9.58
C LYS A 60 -11.86 -14.25 -11.02
N LYS A 61 -11.68 -13.00 -11.47
CA LYS A 61 -11.93 -12.54 -12.83
C LYS A 61 -10.64 -12.09 -13.50
N ASN A 62 -10.66 -11.93 -14.84
CA ASN A 62 -9.64 -11.14 -15.50
C ASN A 62 -9.74 -9.69 -14.99
N VAL A 63 -8.60 -9.05 -14.77
CA VAL A 63 -8.54 -7.67 -14.26
C VAL A 63 -9.32 -6.70 -15.13
N CYS A 64 -9.30 -6.91 -16.45
CA CYS A 64 -10.04 -6.08 -17.42
C CYS A 64 -11.57 -6.24 -17.32
N ASP A 65 -12.06 -7.34 -16.74
CA ASP A 65 -13.49 -7.64 -16.59
C ASP A 65 -14.03 -7.30 -15.20
N ILE A 66 -13.19 -6.78 -14.31
CA ILE A 66 -13.61 -6.37 -12.96
C ILE A 66 -14.53 -5.16 -13.03
N THR A 67 -15.72 -5.31 -12.47
CA THR A 67 -16.74 -4.25 -12.47
C THR A 67 -16.70 -3.40 -11.19
N THR A 68 -17.35 -2.25 -11.23
CA THR A 68 -17.54 -1.40 -10.04
C THR A 68 -18.21 -2.16 -8.89
N ASN A 69 -19.14 -3.08 -9.20
CA ASN A 69 -19.85 -3.85 -8.19
C ASN A 69 -18.94 -4.88 -7.52
N ASP A 70 -18.08 -5.55 -8.28
CA ASP A 70 -17.11 -6.50 -7.73
C ASP A 70 -16.20 -5.84 -6.68
N ILE A 71 -15.72 -4.62 -6.98
CA ILE A 71 -14.87 -3.87 -6.05
C ILE A 71 -15.65 -3.42 -4.81
N ARG A 72 -16.92 -2.98 -4.97
CA ARG A 72 -17.77 -2.61 -3.84
C ARG A 72 -18.04 -3.79 -2.92
N CYS A 73 -18.41 -4.94 -3.48
CA CYS A 73 -18.63 -6.16 -2.71
C CYS A 73 -17.37 -6.57 -1.96
N TYR A 74 -16.21 -6.57 -2.63
CA TYR A 74 -14.95 -6.89 -1.99
C TYR A 74 -14.62 -5.94 -0.82
N LEU A 75 -14.78 -4.63 -1.00
CA LEU A 75 -14.50 -3.64 0.06
C LEU A 75 -15.48 -3.81 1.23
N ALA A 76 -16.75 -4.10 0.97
CA ALA A 76 -17.75 -4.37 2.00
C ALA A 76 -17.40 -5.65 2.80
N GLU A 77 -17.06 -6.74 2.12
CA GLU A 77 -16.60 -7.97 2.77
C GLU A 77 -15.37 -7.75 3.65
N GLN A 78 -14.39 -6.94 3.19
CA GLN A 78 -13.22 -6.64 4.01
C GLN A 78 -13.58 -5.88 5.29
N GLN A 79 -14.58 -5.00 5.23
CA GLN A 79 -15.07 -4.30 6.42
C GLN A 79 -15.83 -5.23 7.37
N GLU A 80 -16.71 -6.05 6.85
CA GLU A 80 -17.58 -6.92 7.66
C GLU A 80 -16.83 -8.11 8.25
N GLN A 81 -16.05 -8.84 7.43
CA GLN A 81 -15.42 -10.09 7.85
C GLN A 81 -14.09 -9.87 8.57
N ARG A 82 -13.32 -8.84 8.18
CA ARG A 82 -11.98 -8.57 8.73
C ARG A 82 -11.96 -7.37 9.67
N GLY A 83 -13.07 -6.70 9.87
CA GLY A 83 -13.15 -5.53 10.76
C GLY A 83 -12.26 -4.36 10.29
N LEU A 84 -11.99 -4.23 8.98
CA LEU A 84 -11.14 -3.15 8.49
C LEU A 84 -11.73 -1.78 8.78
N SER A 85 -10.90 -0.88 9.28
CA SER A 85 -11.32 0.50 9.56
C SER A 85 -11.70 1.22 8.26
N LYS A 86 -12.59 2.21 8.36
CA LYS A 86 -12.97 3.09 7.25
C LYS A 86 -11.76 3.72 6.56
N VAL A 87 -10.73 4.09 7.33
CA VAL A 87 -9.46 4.66 6.82
C VAL A 87 -8.71 3.64 5.95
N THR A 88 -8.60 2.40 6.44
CA THR A 88 -7.94 1.32 5.69
C THR A 88 -8.69 1.00 4.41
N THR A 89 -10.02 0.97 4.45
CA THR A 89 -10.87 0.78 3.26
C THR A 89 -10.68 1.90 2.23
N ASP A 90 -10.60 3.17 2.66
CA ASP A 90 -10.32 4.27 1.72
C ASP A 90 -8.91 4.19 1.13
N ASN A 91 -7.92 3.72 1.90
CA ASN A 91 -6.58 3.48 1.38
C ASN A 91 -6.59 2.37 0.30
N LEU A 92 -7.30 1.26 0.52
CA LEU A 92 -7.47 0.22 -0.50
C LEU A 92 -8.16 0.77 -1.75
N ARG A 93 -9.24 1.55 -1.58
CA ARG A 93 -9.91 2.22 -2.70
C ARG A 93 -8.96 3.09 -3.52
N ARG A 94 -8.05 3.85 -2.87
CA ARG A 94 -7.03 4.68 -3.56
C ARG A 94 -6.05 3.84 -4.35
N ILE A 95 -5.60 2.70 -3.80
CA ILE A 95 -4.71 1.77 -4.50
C ILE A 95 -5.39 1.23 -5.75
N TYR A 96 -6.64 0.76 -5.62
CA TYR A 96 -7.40 0.26 -6.77
C TYR A 96 -7.68 1.37 -7.78
N SER A 97 -7.95 2.60 -7.32
CA SER A 97 -8.10 3.75 -8.22
C SER A 97 -6.83 4.01 -9.02
N SER A 98 -5.64 3.94 -8.39
CA SER A 98 -4.36 4.11 -9.08
C SER A 98 -4.12 3.01 -10.12
N PHE A 99 -4.42 1.76 -9.77
CA PHE A 99 -4.22 0.63 -10.67
C PHE A 99 -5.16 0.66 -11.87
N PHE A 100 -6.46 0.83 -11.63
CA PHE A 100 -7.45 0.86 -12.71
C PHE A 100 -7.39 2.14 -13.56
N SER A 101 -6.91 3.27 -13.01
CA SER A 101 -6.62 4.44 -13.83
C SER A 101 -5.43 4.21 -14.74
N TRP A 102 -4.37 3.55 -14.26
CA TRP A 102 -3.26 3.16 -15.09
C TRP A 102 -3.69 2.20 -16.22
N LEU A 103 -4.56 1.22 -15.94
CA LEU A 103 -5.12 0.35 -16.99
C LEU A 103 -5.97 1.12 -18.02
N GLU A 104 -6.68 2.17 -17.60
CA GLU A 104 -7.42 3.07 -18.50
C GLU A 104 -6.46 3.92 -19.34
N ASP A 105 -5.40 4.46 -18.74
CA ASP A 105 -4.38 5.30 -19.41
C ASP A 105 -3.54 4.51 -20.44
N GLU A 106 -3.35 3.20 -20.21
CA GLU A 106 -2.65 2.28 -21.12
C GLU A 106 -3.60 1.55 -22.10
N ASP A 107 -4.85 1.98 -22.18
CA ASP A 107 -5.88 1.44 -23.10
C ASP A 107 -6.24 -0.04 -22.89
N TYR A 108 -5.88 -0.65 -21.73
CA TYR A 108 -6.31 -2.02 -21.40
C TYR A 108 -7.81 -2.10 -21.07
N ILE A 109 -8.37 -1.02 -20.54
CA ILE A 109 -9.79 -0.89 -20.25
C ILE A 109 -10.31 0.47 -20.72
N THR A 110 -11.56 0.52 -21.15
CA THR A 110 -12.17 1.76 -21.66
C THR A 110 -12.47 2.77 -20.54
N LYS A 111 -12.71 2.29 -19.31
CA LYS A 111 -13.09 3.13 -18.17
C LYS A 111 -12.82 2.43 -16.84
N SER A 112 -12.16 3.14 -15.94
CA SER A 112 -11.87 2.65 -14.60
C SER A 112 -13.15 2.34 -13.80
N PRO A 113 -13.31 1.09 -13.29
CA PRO A 113 -14.45 0.69 -12.47
C PRO A 113 -14.49 1.40 -11.10
N VAL A 114 -13.36 1.93 -10.63
CA VAL A 114 -13.26 2.63 -9.33
C VAL A 114 -13.78 4.06 -9.40
N ARG A 115 -13.90 4.64 -10.58
CA ARG A 115 -14.32 6.04 -10.78
C ARG A 115 -15.66 6.40 -10.12
N ARG A 116 -16.58 5.42 -9.97
CA ARG A 116 -17.89 5.59 -9.32
C ARG A 116 -17.88 5.23 -7.83
N ILE A 117 -16.71 4.93 -7.26
CA ILE A 117 -16.54 4.62 -5.83
C ILE A 117 -15.97 5.86 -5.15
N HIS A 118 -16.85 6.59 -4.45
CA HIS A 118 -16.46 7.80 -3.76
C HIS A 118 -15.62 7.51 -2.50
N LYS A 119 -14.95 8.55 -2.01
CA LYS A 119 -14.18 8.51 -0.77
C LYS A 119 -15.06 8.02 0.39
N VAL A 120 -14.53 7.10 1.17
CA VAL A 120 -15.19 6.63 2.41
C VAL A 120 -15.17 7.76 3.43
N ARG A 121 -16.34 8.15 3.93
CA ARG A 121 -16.43 9.16 5.00
C ARG A 121 -15.89 8.59 6.29
N THR A 122 -14.89 9.25 6.84
CA THR A 122 -14.32 8.94 8.15
C THR A 122 -14.64 10.10 9.08
N ASP A 123 -15.08 9.77 10.29
CA ASP A 123 -15.25 10.79 11.32
C ASP A 123 -13.87 11.34 11.70
N ALA A 124 -13.78 12.65 11.91
CA ALA A 124 -12.55 13.27 12.39
C ALA A 124 -12.35 12.85 13.85
N LEU A 125 -11.43 11.94 14.08
CA LEU A 125 -11.03 11.56 15.43
C LEU A 125 -10.01 12.59 15.92
N VAL A 126 -10.42 13.37 16.93
CA VAL A 126 -9.49 14.22 17.65
C VAL A 126 -8.61 13.31 18.48
N LYS A 127 -7.32 13.27 18.15
CA LYS A 127 -6.34 12.52 18.97
C LYS A 127 -6.07 13.29 20.25
N GLU A 128 -6.08 12.59 21.36
CA GLU A 128 -5.61 13.14 22.62
C GLU A 128 -4.14 13.54 22.50
N VAL A 129 -3.81 14.71 22.98
CA VAL A 129 -2.46 15.25 23.02
C VAL A 129 -1.96 15.08 24.45
N LEU A 130 -0.68 14.74 24.61
CA LEU A 130 -0.05 14.69 25.93
C LEU A 130 -0.08 16.08 26.56
N THR A 131 -0.47 16.16 27.83
CA THR A 131 -0.36 17.41 28.61
C THR A 131 1.08 17.60 29.07
N ASP A 132 1.42 18.82 29.52
CA ASP A 132 2.75 19.12 30.06
C ASP A 132 3.05 18.22 31.26
N GLU A 133 2.07 17.98 32.13
CA GLU A 133 2.22 17.07 33.27
C GLU A 133 2.53 15.63 32.83
N ASN A 134 1.86 15.16 31.77
CA ASN A 134 2.13 13.81 31.22
C ASN A 134 3.56 13.73 30.66
N ILE A 135 4.06 14.80 30.05
CA ILE A 135 5.42 14.89 29.54
C ILE A 135 6.45 14.83 30.67
N GLU A 136 6.22 15.55 31.77
CA GLU A 136 7.12 15.48 32.92
C GLU A 136 7.13 14.11 33.56
N VAL A 137 5.96 13.49 33.76
CA VAL A 137 5.88 12.10 34.23
C VAL A 137 6.63 11.13 33.33
N LEU A 138 6.54 11.32 32.01
CA LEU A 138 7.28 10.52 31.04
C LEU A 138 8.80 10.67 31.18
N ARG A 139 9.28 11.91 31.32
CA ARG A 139 10.71 12.21 31.57
C ARG A 139 11.21 11.58 32.86
N ASP A 140 10.46 11.76 33.96
CA ASP A 140 10.83 11.25 35.28
C ASP A 140 10.85 9.71 35.31
N SER A 141 10.08 9.05 34.45
CA SER A 141 10.06 7.59 34.34
C SER A 141 11.27 7.00 33.60
N CYS A 142 12.02 7.82 32.88
CA CYS A 142 13.19 7.38 32.13
C CYS A 142 14.39 7.11 33.07
N GLN A 143 14.97 5.95 32.99
CA GLN A 143 16.17 5.57 33.74
C GLN A 143 17.47 5.99 33.05
N GLU A 144 17.43 6.07 31.73
CA GLU A 144 18.59 6.36 30.90
C GLU A 144 18.54 7.79 30.35
N LEU A 145 19.65 8.52 30.46
CA LEU A 145 19.78 9.88 29.93
C LEU A 145 19.51 9.94 28.41
N ARG A 146 19.85 8.86 27.69
CA ARG A 146 19.57 8.72 26.28
C ARG A 146 18.07 8.82 25.98
N ASP A 147 17.23 8.18 26.80
CA ASP A 147 15.78 8.13 26.58
C ASP A 147 15.14 9.50 26.85
N VAL A 148 15.61 10.19 27.87
CA VAL A 148 15.22 11.60 28.11
C VAL A 148 15.60 12.49 26.92
N ALA A 149 16.82 12.37 26.41
CA ALA A 149 17.29 13.14 25.27
C ALA A 149 16.47 12.87 23.99
N MET A 150 16.06 11.62 23.77
CA MET A 150 15.19 11.27 22.64
C MET A 150 13.79 11.91 22.77
N ILE A 151 13.21 11.89 23.97
CA ILE A 151 11.91 12.53 24.23
C ILE A 151 12.01 14.04 23.98
N ASP A 152 13.04 14.69 24.51
CA ASP A 152 13.24 16.12 24.36
C ASP A 152 13.48 16.52 22.90
N LEU A 153 14.23 15.72 22.16
CA LEU A 153 14.46 15.96 20.75
C LEU A 153 13.17 15.81 19.93
N LEU A 154 12.36 14.79 20.21
CA LEU A 154 11.06 14.59 19.54
C LEU A 154 10.09 15.73 19.84
N LEU A 155 10.03 16.18 21.11
CA LEU A 155 9.15 17.27 21.52
C LEU A 155 9.57 18.61 20.94
N SER A 156 10.87 18.90 20.90
CA SER A 156 11.38 20.19 20.41
C SER A 156 11.34 20.32 18.90
N THR A 157 11.53 19.22 18.17
CA THR A 157 11.63 19.25 16.70
C THR A 157 10.36 18.81 15.99
N GLY A 158 9.52 18.00 16.64
CA GLY A 158 8.34 17.39 16.02
C GLY A 158 8.67 16.35 14.92
N MET A 159 9.91 15.90 14.85
CA MET A 159 10.33 14.89 13.87
C MET A 159 9.64 13.55 14.08
N ARG A 160 9.56 12.75 13.02
CA ARG A 160 9.02 11.38 13.13
C ARG A 160 10.03 10.43 13.73
N VAL A 161 9.57 9.40 14.44
CA VAL A 161 10.45 8.35 15.01
C VAL A 161 11.35 7.71 13.93
N GLY A 162 10.85 7.55 12.70
CA GLY A 162 11.65 7.03 11.58
C GLY A 162 12.76 7.97 11.10
N GLU A 163 12.66 9.25 11.39
CA GLU A 163 13.69 10.27 11.16
C GLU A 163 14.69 10.26 12.32
N LEU A 164 14.20 10.25 13.56
CA LEU A 164 15.03 10.18 14.76
C LEU A 164 16.05 9.03 14.73
N VAL A 165 15.63 7.82 14.33
CA VAL A 165 16.52 6.63 14.31
C VAL A 165 17.63 6.70 13.24
N LYS A 166 17.57 7.66 12.33
CA LYS A 166 18.58 7.87 11.28
C LYS A 166 19.54 9.01 11.60
N ILE A 167 19.23 9.83 12.60
CA ILE A 167 20.06 10.97 12.96
C ILE A 167 21.41 10.50 13.52
N ASN A 168 22.46 11.12 13.02
CA ASN A 168 23.81 11.01 13.53
C ASN A 168 24.16 12.32 14.27
N ARG A 169 25.23 12.27 15.08
CA ARG A 169 25.71 13.44 15.81
C ARG A 169 26.09 14.61 14.88
N GLU A 170 26.53 14.29 13.69
CA GLU A 170 26.95 15.25 12.65
C GLU A 170 25.78 16.03 12.04
N ASP A 171 24.56 15.49 12.15
CA ASP A 171 23.33 16.12 11.66
C ASP A 171 22.79 17.18 12.63
N ILE A 172 23.43 17.33 13.82
CA ILE A 172 23.00 18.25 14.87
C ILE A 172 24.02 19.39 15.02
N ASP A 173 23.59 20.60 14.72
CA ASP A 173 24.33 21.82 15.04
C ASP A 173 23.92 22.33 16.44
N PHE A 174 24.80 22.11 17.41
CA PHE A 174 24.57 22.53 18.80
C PHE A 174 24.71 24.03 18.99
N GLN A 175 25.41 24.76 18.09
CA GLN A 175 25.60 26.23 18.20
C GLN A 175 24.34 26.95 17.69
N GLU A 176 23.89 26.58 16.49
CA GLU A 176 22.68 27.16 15.90
C GLU A 176 21.39 26.49 16.37
N ARG A 177 21.48 25.41 17.17
CA ARG A 177 20.35 24.61 17.66
C ARG A 177 19.46 24.08 16.53
N GLN A 178 20.09 23.60 15.48
CA GLN A 178 19.41 23.06 14.29
C GLN A 178 19.73 21.57 14.12
N CYS A 179 18.78 20.85 13.52
CA CYS A 179 18.95 19.46 13.15
C CYS A 179 18.50 19.27 11.70
N VAL A 180 19.33 18.62 10.90
CA VAL A 180 19.01 18.26 9.52
C VAL A 180 18.47 16.83 9.50
N VAL A 181 17.30 16.59 8.86
CA VAL A 181 16.60 15.31 8.87
C VAL A 181 16.38 14.81 7.45
#